data_b28597e95ebb15772464e8ce4f7535e5
#
_entry.id   b28597e95ebb15772464e8ce4f7535e5
#
_cell.length_a   1.000
_cell.length_b   1.000
_cell.length_c   1.000
_cell.angle_alpha   90.00
_cell.angle_beta   90.00
_cell.angle_gamma   90.00
#
_symmetry.space_group_name_H-M   'P 1'
#
loop_
_entity.id
_entity.type
_entity.pdbx_description
1 polymer ?
#
loop_
_entity_poly.entity_id
_entity_poly.type
_entity_poly.pdbx_seq_one_letter_code
_entity_poly.pdbx_strand_id
1 'polypeptide(L)'
;MKFEYTLAELSTAITALEQVYGKVSVLDPYLGTVLDPATLQPTDKAEELTALDETGRGVQLAQADDGPELVLYQGIQADARPCVLAFHCCMPHNLQSSAGAENSFNRVLAQMQEELRRDYLTGVYNARYLDTEYSRYAEPQAQAGKPVGVVMARVNEYWSLRQNESANAADCCLNMAAGILQLSVGTDDKAAVLARLEDGLFAVVTVGTPAAQVARKLQDALDNSRREFSISLSRRGSFTVQLASAEWGETPAWDMMFSLAQQRL
;
A
#
# COMPACT_ATOMS: atom_id res chain seq x y z
N MET A 1 -0.66 19.17 7.31
CA MET A 1 -1.83 19.89 7.86
C MET A 1 -1.51 20.25 9.29
N LYS A 2 -1.88 21.45 9.76
CA LYS A 2 -1.73 21.85 11.15
C LYS A 2 -2.77 21.07 11.98
N PHE A 3 -2.42 20.61 13.17
CA PHE A 3 -3.33 19.84 14.03
C PHE A 3 -3.81 20.62 15.26
N GLU A 4 -3.21 21.76 15.53
CA GLU A 4 -3.57 22.66 16.62
C GLU A 4 -3.93 24.04 16.07
N TYR A 5 -5.08 24.58 16.45
CA TYR A 5 -5.62 25.84 15.98
C TYR A 5 -6.10 26.68 17.15
N THR A 6 -5.91 27.98 17.07
CA THR A 6 -6.76 28.93 17.79
C THR A 6 -8.09 29.09 17.05
N LEU A 7 -9.15 29.61 17.72
CA LEU A 7 -10.45 29.80 17.06
C LEU A 7 -10.36 30.69 15.82
N ALA A 8 -9.57 31.76 15.87
CA ALA A 8 -9.38 32.66 14.73
C ALA A 8 -8.69 31.97 13.55
N GLU A 9 -7.66 31.13 13.82
CA GLU A 9 -6.98 30.36 12.79
C GLU A 9 -7.90 29.29 12.21
N LEU A 10 -8.70 28.62 13.05
CA LEU A 10 -9.63 27.58 12.61
C LEU A 10 -10.67 28.16 11.65
N SER A 11 -11.32 29.25 12.01
CA SER A 11 -12.30 29.93 11.16
C SER A 11 -11.71 30.33 9.81
N THR A 12 -10.49 30.88 9.81
CA THR A 12 -9.77 31.25 8.57
C THR A 12 -9.42 30.01 7.73
N ALA A 13 -8.95 28.95 8.39
CA ALA A 13 -8.59 27.70 7.71
C ALA A 13 -9.81 27.03 7.06
N ILE A 14 -10.96 27.00 7.76
CA ILE A 14 -12.20 26.44 7.23
C ILE A 14 -12.63 27.18 5.96
N THR A 15 -12.65 28.51 5.97
CA THR A 15 -13.01 29.31 4.78
C THR A 15 -12.11 28.99 3.57
N ALA A 16 -10.81 28.76 3.80
CA ALA A 16 -9.89 28.38 2.75
C ALA A 16 -10.13 26.94 2.27
N LEU A 17 -10.42 26.01 3.19
CA LEU A 17 -10.67 24.59 2.88
C LEU A 17 -12.00 24.38 2.16
N GLU A 18 -13.05 25.19 2.46
CA GLU A 18 -14.32 25.13 1.76
C GLU A 18 -14.23 25.47 0.28
N GLN A 19 -13.22 26.27 -0.12
CA GLN A 19 -12.95 26.52 -1.54
C GLN A 19 -12.46 25.27 -2.29
N VAL A 20 -11.91 24.30 -1.57
CA VAL A 20 -11.38 23.05 -2.14
C VAL A 20 -12.37 21.89 -2.00
N TYR A 21 -12.99 21.76 -0.82
CA TYR A 21 -13.84 20.62 -0.47
C TYR A 21 -15.35 20.90 -0.59
N GLY A 22 -15.73 22.14 -0.80
CA GLY A 22 -17.13 22.57 -0.91
C GLY A 22 -17.78 22.83 0.45
N LYS A 23 -17.75 21.87 1.37
CA LYS A 23 -18.25 22.03 2.75
C LYS A 23 -17.23 21.44 3.72
N VAL A 24 -16.99 22.16 4.83
CA VAL A 24 -16.16 21.68 5.95
C VAL A 24 -16.92 21.88 7.25
N SER A 25 -17.14 20.82 8.01
CA SER A 25 -17.81 20.85 9.32
C SER A 25 -16.80 20.65 10.45
N VAL A 26 -17.01 21.29 11.59
CA VAL A 26 -16.31 21.00 12.84
C VAL A 26 -17.23 20.18 13.71
N LEU A 27 -16.78 19.01 14.16
CA LEU A 27 -17.60 18.08 14.92
C LEU A 27 -17.05 17.89 16.34
N ASP A 28 -17.95 17.66 17.28
CA ASP A 28 -17.61 17.10 18.57
C ASP A 28 -17.21 15.62 18.39
N PRO A 29 -16.02 15.19 18.85
CA PRO A 29 -15.53 13.83 18.60
C PRO A 29 -16.33 12.72 19.29
N TYR A 30 -17.17 13.05 20.27
CA TYR A 30 -17.94 12.09 21.05
C TYR A 30 -19.41 12.03 20.66
N LEU A 31 -19.97 13.17 20.26
CA LEU A 31 -21.43 13.30 20.00
C LEU A 31 -21.73 13.46 18.50
N GLY A 32 -20.73 13.72 17.65
CA GLY A 32 -20.97 14.02 16.23
C GLY A 32 -21.75 15.34 16.01
N THR A 33 -21.93 16.14 17.06
CA THR A 33 -22.63 17.42 16.95
C THR A 33 -21.78 18.42 16.20
N VAL A 34 -22.37 19.13 15.24
CA VAL A 34 -21.69 20.18 14.49
C VAL A 34 -21.47 21.39 15.41
N LEU A 35 -20.23 21.85 15.47
CA LEU A 35 -19.80 23.00 16.27
C LEU A 35 -19.68 24.23 15.38
N ASP A 36 -20.03 25.40 15.91
CA ASP A 36 -19.73 26.69 15.28
C ASP A 36 -18.21 26.92 15.30
N PRO A 37 -17.54 27.14 14.14
CA PRO A 37 -16.10 27.25 14.09
C PRO A 37 -15.50 28.45 14.86
N ALA A 38 -16.28 29.51 15.07
CA ALA A 38 -15.82 30.71 15.74
C ALA A 38 -15.94 30.65 17.27
N THR A 39 -16.87 29.82 17.78
CA THR A 39 -17.19 29.74 19.20
C THR A 39 -17.06 28.37 19.82
N LEU A 40 -16.96 27.31 19.00
CA LEU A 40 -17.05 25.90 19.37
C LEU A 40 -18.32 25.54 20.18
N GLN A 41 -19.38 26.35 20.04
CA GLN A 41 -20.67 26.01 20.63
C GLN A 41 -21.41 24.99 19.76
N PRO A 42 -22.11 24.03 20.36
CA PRO A 42 -22.93 23.09 19.62
C PRO A 42 -24.02 23.81 18.82
N THR A 43 -24.23 23.35 17.58
CA THR A 43 -25.37 23.76 16.76
C THR A 43 -26.51 22.73 16.89
N ASP A 44 -27.67 23.00 16.30
CA ASP A 44 -28.80 22.06 16.25
C ASP A 44 -28.56 20.90 15.21
N LYS A 45 -27.39 20.87 14.56
CA LYS A 45 -27.03 19.87 13.55
C LYS A 45 -26.13 18.81 14.14
N ALA A 46 -26.35 17.58 13.73
CA ALA A 46 -25.47 16.46 14.01
C ALA A 46 -25.13 15.74 12.72
N GLU A 47 -23.93 15.22 12.63
CA GLU A 47 -23.44 14.39 11.52
C GLU A 47 -22.99 13.04 12.09
N GLU A 48 -23.21 11.97 11.32
CA GLU A 48 -22.73 10.64 11.70
C GLU A 48 -21.21 10.63 11.63
N LEU A 49 -20.56 10.34 12.74
CA LEU A 49 -19.10 10.28 12.83
C LEU A 49 -18.65 8.81 12.78
N THR A 50 -17.86 8.46 11.78
CA THR A 50 -17.22 7.13 11.72
C THR A 50 -16.09 7.03 12.74
N ALA A 51 -15.74 5.79 13.10
CA ALA A 51 -14.60 5.54 13.98
C ALA A 51 -13.31 6.07 13.32
N LEU A 52 -12.57 6.88 14.08
CA LEU A 52 -11.25 7.35 13.67
C LEU A 52 -10.18 6.31 13.98
N ASP A 53 -9.16 6.24 13.15
CA ASP A 53 -7.98 5.41 13.40
C ASP A 53 -7.09 6.01 14.51
N GLU A 54 -6.01 5.31 14.86
CA GLU A 54 -5.03 5.74 15.88
C GLU A 54 -4.36 7.09 15.55
N THR A 55 -4.41 7.52 14.27
CA THR A 55 -3.88 8.81 13.82
C THR A 55 -4.95 9.91 13.81
N GLY A 56 -6.15 9.62 14.27
CA GLY A 56 -7.29 10.54 14.29
C GLY A 56 -7.88 10.79 12.90
N ARG A 57 -7.79 9.84 11.97
CA ARG A 57 -8.33 9.93 10.62
C ARG A 57 -9.45 8.94 10.39
N GLY A 58 -10.37 9.30 9.51
CA GLY A 58 -11.44 8.43 9.09
C GLY A 58 -11.95 8.79 7.71
N VAL A 59 -12.64 7.85 7.08
CA VAL A 59 -13.26 8.03 5.77
C VAL A 59 -14.62 7.36 5.79
N GLN A 60 -15.64 8.05 5.31
CA GLN A 60 -17.00 7.53 5.23
C GLN A 60 -17.62 7.91 3.89
N LEU A 61 -18.42 7.00 3.34
CA LEU A 61 -19.34 7.32 2.25
C LEU A 61 -20.67 7.68 2.87
N ALA A 62 -21.12 8.91 2.69
CA ALA A 62 -22.39 9.43 3.17
C ALA A 62 -23.36 9.63 2.00
N GLN A 63 -24.66 9.69 2.28
CA GLN A 63 -25.68 10.06 1.33
C GLN A 63 -26.14 11.48 1.65
N ALA A 64 -25.81 12.43 0.78
CA ALA A 64 -26.33 13.80 0.85
C ALA A 64 -27.57 13.98 -0.02
N ASP A 65 -28.25 15.09 0.11
CA ASP A 65 -29.46 15.40 -0.70
C ASP A 65 -29.15 15.43 -2.21
N ASP A 66 -27.93 15.84 -2.57
CA ASP A 66 -27.46 15.94 -3.96
C ASP A 66 -26.79 14.67 -4.50
N GLY A 67 -26.76 13.58 -3.69
CA GLY A 67 -26.17 12.29 -4.06
C GLY A 67 -25.09 11.80 -3.09
N PRO A 68 -24.36 10.74 -3.46
CA PRO A 68 -23.32 10.20 -2.59
C PRO A 68 -22.16 11.20 -2.45
N GLU A 69 -21.69 11.39 -1.23
CA GLU A 69 -20.51 12.19 -0.94
C GLU A 69 -19.48 11.38 -0.14
N LEU A 70 -18.21 11.70 -0.37
CA LEU A 70 -17.10 11.17 0.42
C LEU A 70 -16.79 12.15 1.54
N VAL A 71 -16.86 11.69 2.78
CA VAL A 71 -16.50 12.50 3.95
C VAL A 71 -15.17 12.02 4.51
N LEU A 72 -14.18 12.91 4.54
CA LEU A 72 -12.88 12.67 5.14
C LEU A 72 -12.85 13.31 6.52
N TYR A 73 -12.43 12.56 7.53
CA TYR A 73 -12.33 13.06 8.91
C TYR A 73 -10.87 13.24 9.32
N GLN A 74 -10.61 14.33 10.05
CA GLN A 74 -9.31 14.60 10.66
C GLN A 74 -9.47 15.16 12.07
N GLY A 75 -8.94 14.45 13.06
CA GLY A 75 -8.84 14.93 14.43
C GLY A 75 -7.91 16.13 14.53
N ILE A 76 -8.33 17.16 15.26
CA ILE A 76 -7.59 18.39 15.54
C ILE A 76 -7.78 18.80 16.99
N GLN A 77 -6.99 19.78 17.45
CA GLN A 77 -7.25 20.52 18.67
C GLN A 77 -7.55 21.99 18.33
N ALA A 78 -8.64 22.54 18.86
CA ALA A 78 -9.02 23.93 18.74
C ALA A 78 -9.15 24.54 20.14
N ASP A 79 -8.32 25.53 20.48
CA ASP A 79 -8.17 26.09 21.81
C ASP A 79 -8.11 25.03 22.94
N ALA A 80 -7.22 24.02 22.71
CA ALA A 80 -7.02 22.85 23.58
C ALA A 80 -8.23 21.91 23.72
N ARG A 81 -9.32 22.11 22.97
CA ARG A 81 -10.48 21.22 22.90
C ARG A 81 -10.31 20.26 21.72
N PRO A 82 -10.47 18.94 21.91
CA PRO A 82 -10.47 17.99 20.81
C PRO A 82 -11.70 18.19 19.92
N CYS A 83 -11.48 18.25 18.62
CA CYS A 83 -12.50 18.39 17.58
C CYS A 83 -12.15 17.51 16.39
N VAL A 84 -13.10 17.31 15.49
CA VAL A 84 -12.90 16.62 14.22
C VAL A 84 -13.32 17.53 13.08
N LEU A 85 -12.45 17.72 12.10
CA LEU A 85 -12.82 18.32 10.81
C LEU A 85 -13.39 17.25 9.91
N ALA A 86 -14.58 17.49 9.38
CA ALA A 86 -15.20 16.68 8.34
C ALA A 86 -15.18 17.46 7.02
N PHE A 87 -14.50 16.90 6.02
CA PHE A 87 -14.37 17.47 4.68
C PHE A 87 -15.35 16.75 3.76
N HIS A 88 -16.34 17.47 3.26
CA HIS A 88 -17.39 16.94 2.41
C HIS A 88 -16.99 17.11 0.94
N CYS A 89 -16.66 16.00 0.31
CA CYS A 89 -16.26 15.95 -1.09
C CYS A 89 -17.46 15.49 -1.93
N CYS A 90 -18.18 16.42 -2.54
CA CYS A 90 -19.24 16.07 -3.47
C CYS A 90 -18.68 15.28 -4.65
N MET A 91 -19.28 14.13 -4.92
CA MET A 91 -18.90 13.34 -6.09
C MET A 91 -19.36 14.03 -7.38
N PRO A 92 -18.52 14.14 -8.41
CA PRO A 92 -18.91 14.74 -9.68
C PRO A 92 -20.14 14.08 -10.29
N HIS A 93 -21.04 14.85 -10.90
CA HIS A 93 -22.30 14.36 -11.52
C HIS A 93 -22.12 13.23 -12.54
N ASN A 94 -20.98 13.17 -13.22
CA ASN A 94 -20.65 12.08 -14.13
C ASN A 94 -20.39 10.73 -13.41
N LEU A 95 -20.18 10.76 -12.08
CA LEU A 95 -20.12 9.56 -11.22
C LEU A 95 -21.48 9.26 -10.57
N GLN A 96 -22.41 10.20 -10.59
CA GLN A 96 -23.73 10.09 -9.95
C GLN A 96 -24.80 9.50 -10.87
N SER A 97 -24.68 9.60 -12.19
CA SER A 97 -25.70 9.16 -13.14
C SER A 97 -25.52 7.71 -13.53
N SER A 98 -26.39 6.87 -13.03
CA SER A 98 -26.69 5.50 -13.44
C SER A 98 -26.16 4.38 -12.55
N ALA A 99 -26.73 3.19 -12.70
CA ALA A 99 -26.23 1.91 -12.17
C ALA A 99 -24.73 1.64 -12.46
N GLY A 100 -24.08 2.53 -13.19
CA GLY A 100 -22.62 2.62 -13.37
C GLY A 100 -21.86 3.35 -12.27
N ALA A 101 -22.49 4.19 -11.41
CA ALA A 101 -21.78 4.98 -10.41
C ALA A 101 -21.27 4.09 -9.27
N GLU A 102 -22.06 3.16 -8.82
CA GLU A 102 -21.65 2.16 -7.82
C GLU A 102 -20.52 1.28 -8.35
N ASN A 103 -20.58 0.90 -9.63
CA ASN A 103 -19.52 0.19 -10.32
C ASN A 103 -18.27 1.06 -10.51
N SER A 104 -18.40 2.37 -10.74
CA SER A 104 -17.27 3.28 -10.89
C SER A 104 -16.57 3.55 -9.57
N PHE A 105 -17.32 3.72 -8.48
CA PHE A 105 -16.76 3.89 -7.13
C PHE A 105 -16.07 2.60 -6.66
N ASN A 106 -16.71 1.46 -6.80
CA ASN A 106 -16.12 0.17 -6.47
C ASN A 106 -14.87 -0.11 -7.30
N ARG A 107 -14.85 0.36 -8.55
CA ARG A 107 -13.67 0.27 -9.43
C ARG A 107 -12.52 1.17 -8.94
N VAL A 108 -12.81 2.40 -8.52
CA VAL A 108 -11.79 3.31 -7.94
C VAL A 108 -11.27 2.77 -6.62
N LEU A 109 -12.16 2.26 -5.74
CA LEU A 109 -11.73 1.62 -4.49
C LEU A 109 -10.87 0.39 -4.76
N ALA A 110 -11.27 -0.47 -5.69
CA ALA A 110 -10.48 -1.64 -6.07
C ALA A 110 -9.12 -1.25 -6.64
N GLN A 111 -9.06 -0.18 -7.45
CA GLN A 111 -7.81 0.35 -7.97
C GLN A 111 -6.91 0.90 -6.85
N MET A 112 -7.47 1.69 -5.93
CA MET A 112 -6.74 2.20 -4.77
C MET A 112 -6.24 1.06 -3.86
N GLN A 113 -7.06 0.04 -3.63
CA GLN A 113 -6.65 -1.14 -2.86
C GLN A 113 -5.51 -1.89 -3.57
N GLU A 114 -5.58 -2.04 -4.89
CA GLU A 114 -4.53 -2.67 -5.67
C GLU A 114 -3.23 -1.85 -5.63
N GLU A 115 -3.29 -0.52 -5.70
CA GLU A 115 -2.13 0.36 -5.55
C GLU A 115 -1.50 0.24 -4.15
N LEU A 116 -2.30 0.11 -3.09
CA LEU A 116 -1.82 -0.09 -1.71
C LEU A 116 -1.15 -1.46 -1.49
N ARG A 117 -1.39 -2.44 -2.36
CA ARG A 117 -0.76 -3.76 -2.34
C ARG A 117 0.63 -3.78 -2.99
N ARG A 118 0.93 -2.76 -3.80
CA ARG A 118 2.12 -2.70 -4.62
C ARG A 118 3.24 -1.89 -4.00
N ASP A 119 4.47 -2.26 -4.29
CA ASP A 119 5.64 -1.43 -4.05
C ASP A 119 5.70 -0.33 -5.12
N TYR A 120 5.71 0.92 -4.68
CA TYR A 120 5.63 2.09 -5.56
C TYR A 120 6.80 2.21 -6.55
N LEU A 121 7.97 1.65 -6.20
CA LEU A 121 9.16 1.73 -7.02
C LEU A 121 9.17 0.64 -8.10
N THR A 122 8.89 -0.59 -7.72
CA THR A 122 9.07 -1.76 -8.59
C THR A 122 7.77 -2.27 -9.22
N GLY A 123 6.62 -1.84 -8.69
CA GLY A 123 5.30 -2.27 -9.15
C GLY A 123 4.92 -3.71 -8.78
N VAL A 124 5.84 -4.49 -8.18
CA VAL A 124 5.53 -5.82 -7.64
C VAL A 124 4.76 -5.68 -6.33
N TYR A 125 4.22 -6.75 -5.77
CA TYR A 125 3.55 -6.66 -4.48
C TYR A 125 4.50 -6.20 -3.38
N ASN A 126 3.97 -5.66 -2.29
CA ASN A 126 4.75 -5.27 -1.12
C ASN A 126 4.70 -6.35 -0.02
N ALA A 127 5.56 -6.25 0.99
CA ALA A 127 5.60 -7.17 2.12
C ALA A 127 4.26 -7.28 2.84
N ARG A 128 3.57 -6.15 3.04
CA ARG A 128 2.26 -6.11 3.71
C ARG A 128 1.24 -7.01 3.02
N TYR A 129 1.16 -6.97 1.69
CA TYR A 129 0.25 -7.84 0.94
C TYR A 129 0.54 -9.33 1.19
N LEU A 130 1.82 -9.73 1.23
CA LEU A 130 2.18 -11.11 1.54
C LEU A 130 1.68 -11.53 2.94
N ASP A 131 1.93 -10.71 3.95
CA ASP A 131 1.66 -11.07 5.34
C ASP A 131 0.17 -10.99 5.70
N THR A 132 -0.57 -10.03 5.13
CA THR A 132 -1.96 -9.79 5.54
C THR A 132 -3.00 -10.44 4.63
N GLU A 133 -2.70 -10.63 3.36
CA GLU A 133 -3.67 -11.12 2.38
C GLU A 133 -3.25 -12.46 1.77
N TYR A 134 -2.02 -12.54 1.23
CA TYR A 134 -1.59 -13.75 0.54
C TYR A 134 -1.36 -14.94 1.50
N SER A 135 -0.88 -14.69 2.71
CA SER A 135 -0.76 -15.71 3.76
C SER A 135 -2.08 -16.43 4.02
N ARG A 136 -3.19 -15.67 4.09
CA ARG A 136 -4.54 -16.22 4.30
C ARG A 136 -5.01 -17.15 3.16
N TYR A 137 -4.46 -16.97 1.98
CA TYR A 137 -4.70 -17.88 0.86
C TYR A 137 -3.74 -19.08 0.89
N ALA A 138 -2.44 -18.85 1.11
CA ALA A 138 -1.40 -19.86 0.96
C ALA A 138 -1.37 -20.87 2.12
N GLU A 139 -1.55 -20.44 3.37
CA GLU A 139 -1.51 -21.32 4.55
C GLU A 139 -2.55 -22.44 4.51
N PRO A 140 -3.84 -22.21 4.20
CA PRO A 140 -4.82 -23.30 4.05
C PRO A 140 -4.46 -24.27 2.94
N GLN A 141 -3.81 -23.81 1.85
CA GLN A 141 -3.35 -24.71 0.78
C GLN A 141 -2.22 -25.62 1.25
N ALA A 142 -1.28 -25.06 2.06
CA ALA A 142 -0.20 -25.83 2.66
C ALA A 142 -0.74 -26.87 3.65
N GLN A 143 -1.71 -26.48 4.50
CA GLN A 143 -2.37 -27.39 5.43
C GLN A 143 -3.16 -28.49 4.73
N ALA A 144 -3.68 -28.22 3.52
CA ALA A 144 -4.31 -29.21 2.66
C ALA A 144 -3.32 -30.12 1.91
N GLY A 145 -2.01 -29.98 2.18
CA GLY A 145 -0.95 -30.81 1.60
C GLY A 145 -0.46 -30.39 0.22
N LYS A 146 -0.84 -29.19 -0.26
CA LYS A 146 -0.24 -28.66 -1.49
C LYS A 146 1.17 -28.15 -1.20
N PRO A 147 2.11 -28.28 -2.16
CA PRO A 147 3.41 -27.63 -2.05
C PRO A 147 3.24 -26.11 -1.91
N VAL A 148 3.75 -25.56 -0.84
CA VAL A 148 3.85 -24.11 -0.62
C VAL A 148 5.27 -23.83 -0.16
N GLY A 149 5.89 -22.80 -0.73
CA GLY A 149 7.23 -22.42 -0.36
C GLY A 149 7.56 -20.99 -0.76
N VAL A 150 8.73 -20.54 -0.38
CA VAL A 150 9.26 -19.22 -0.68
C VAL A 150 10.63 -19.31 -1.34
N VAL A 151 10.84 -18.47 -2.34
CA VAL A 151 12.17 -18.19 -2.89
C VAL A 151 12.52 -16.74 -2.54
N MET A 152 13.56 -16.57 -1.74
CA MET A 152 14.15 -15.27 -1.45
C MET A 152 15.13 -14.90 -2.55
N ALA A 153 15.12 -13.65 -2.99
CA ALA A 153 16.02 -13.13 -4.02
C ALA A 153 16.65 -11.81 -3.54
N ARG A 154 17.96 -11.82 -3.33
CA ARG A 154 18.73 -10.63 -2.87
C ARG A 154 19.51 -10.05 -4.03
N VAL A 155 19.35 -8.76 -4.28
CA VAL A 155 20.18 -7.97 -5.18
C VAL A 155 21.42 -7.53 -4.41
N ASN A 156 22.57 -8.14 -4.70
CA ASN A 156 23.79 -7.98 -3.91
C ASN A 156 24.36 -6.54 -3.97
N GLU A 157 24.26 -5.90 -5.13
CA GLU A 157 24.85 -4.58 -5.38
C GLU A 157 23.98 -3.40 -4.89
N TYR A 158 22.75 -3.64 -4.44
CA TYR A 158 21.81 -2.57 -4.07
C TYR A 158 22.43 -1.52 -3.12
N TRP A 159 22.98 -1.98 -1.99
CA TRP A 159 23.54 -1.09 -0.99
C TRP A 159 24.80 -0.37 -1.47
N SER A 160 25.68 -1.05 -2.21
CA SER A 160 26.88 -0.43 -2.76
C SER A 160 26.56 0.63 -3.80
N LEU A 161 25.53 0.40 -4.63
CA LEU A 161 25.03 1.40 -5.58
C LEU A 161 24.42 2.60 -4.87
N ARG A 162 23.62 2.36 -3.84
CA ARG A 162 22.97 3.43 -3.09
C ARG A 162 23.98 4.34 -2.36
N GLN A 163 25.03 3.75 -1.79
CA GLN A 163 26.04 4.48 -1.01
C GLN A 163 27.10 5.13 -1.88
N ASN A 164 27.57 4.45 -2.92
CA ASN A 164 28.76 4.88 -3.69
C ASN A 164 28.40 5.58 -5.00
N GLU A 165 27.19 5.39 -5.53
CA GLU A 165 26.78 5.98 -6.79
C GLU A 165 25.63 6.98 -6.60
N SER A 166 24.40 6.48 -6.54
CA SER A 166 23.22 7.31 -6.27
C SER A 166 21.99 6.44 -5.94
N ALA A 167 20.99 7.04 -5.30
CA ALA A 167 19.69 6.40 -5.10
C ALA A 167 19.07 5.97 -6.44
N ASN A 168 19.16 6.82 -7.47
CA ASN A 168 18.60 6.51 -8.79
C ASN A 168 19.26 5.29 -9.47
N ALA A 169 20.58 5.10 -9.28
CA ALA A 169 21.26 3.90 -9.80
C ALA A 169 20.79 2.63 -9.08
N ALA A 170 20.60 2.69 -7.76
CA ALA A 170 20.04 1.59 -6.98
C ALA A 170 18.59 1.28 -7.39
N ASP A 171 17.77 2.30 -7.62
CA ASP A 171 16.38 2.17 -8.06
C ASP A 171 16.28 1.56 -9.46
N CYS A 172 17.12 1.97 -10.39
CA CYS A 172 17.23 1.34 -11.73
C CYS A 172 17.59 -0.15 -11.63
N CYS A 173 18.54 -0.49 -10.77
CA CYS A 173 18.94 -1.87 -10.50
C CYS A 173 17.76 -2.71 -9.98
N LEU A 174 17.02 -2.19 -8.99
CA LEU A 174 15.85 -2.86 -8.42
C LEU A 174 14.74 -3.07 -9.45
N ASN A 175 14.42 -2.04 -10.24
CA ASN A 175 13.40 -2.13 -11.27
C ASN A 175 13.74 -3.18 -12.32
N MET A 176 15.02 -3.26 -12.73
CA MET A 176 15.47 -4.28 -13.66
C MET A 176 15.39 -5.69 -13.06
N ALA A 177 15.83 -5.86 -11.81
CA ALA A 177 15.73 -7.14 -11.11
C ALA A 177 14.27 -7.58 -10.97
N ALA A 178 13.38 -6.68 -10.52
CA ALA A 178 11.96 -6.94 -10.40
C ALA A 178 11.32 -7.37 -11.73
N GLY A 179 11.67 -6.69 -12.84
CA GLY A 179 11.18 -7.03 -14.18
C GLY A 179 11.58 -8.44 -14.61
N ILE A 180 12.84 -8.84 -14.39
CA ILE A 180 13.33 -10.20 -14.73
C ILE A 180 12.59 -11.25 -13.89
N LEU A 181 12.48 -11.02 -12.58
CA LEU A 181 11.79 -11.93 -11.66
C LEU A 181 10.29 -12.05 -12.02
N GLN A 182 9.61 -10.93 -12.27
CA GLN A 182 8.18 -10.90 -12.59
C GLN A 182 7.86 -11.66 -13.90
N LEU A 183 8.66 -11.48 -14.95
CA LEU A 183 8.50 -12.22 -16.20
C LEU A 183 8.63 -13.73 -16.01
N SER A 184 9.44 -14.16 -15.05
CA SER A 184 9.67 -15.57 -14.75
C SER A 184 8.59 -16.17 -13.88
N VAL A 185 8.04 -15.41 -12.94
CA VAL A 185 6.93 -15.83 -12.07
C VAL A 185 5.64 -15.99 -12.88
N GLY A 186 5.38 -15.08 -13.81
CA GLY A 186 4.15 -15.05 -14.60
C GLY A 186 3.08 -14.16 -13.98
N THR A 187 1.83 -14.36 -14.42
CA THR A 187 0.69 -13.51 -14.06
C THR A 187 -0.40 -14.23 -13.25
N ASP A 188 -0.21 -15.49 -12.90
CA ASP A 188 -1.16 -16.23 -12.07
C ASP A 188 -0.81 -16.09 -10.58
N ASP A 189 -1.39 -15.09 -9.94
CA ASP A 189 -1.19 -14.79 -8.52
C ASP A 189 -1.63 -15.93 -7.58
N LYS A 190 -2.43 -16.90 -8.07
CA LYS A 190 -2.78 -18.09 -7.30
C LYS A 190 -1.67 -19.14 -7.30
N ALA A 191 -0.84 -19.16 -8.34
CA ALA A 191 0.26 -20.10 -8.45
C ALA A 191 1.55 -19.53 -7.83
N ALA A 192 1.85 -18.27 -8.05
CA ALA A 192 3.04 -17.62 -7.50
C ALA A 192 2.89 -16.10 -7.44
N VAL A 193 3.43 -15.49 -6.39
CA VAL A 193 3.42 -14.03 -6.16
C VAL A 193 4.84 -13.55 -5.90
N LEU A 194 5.23 -12.49 -6.62
CA LEU A 194 6.47 -11.76 -6.37
C LEU A 194 6.17 -10.51 -5.54
N ALA A 195 6.89 -10.35 -4.45
CA ALA A 195 6.84 -9.14 -3.62
C ALA A 195 8.23 -8.63 -3.28
N ARG A 196 8.33 -7.32 -3.07
CA ARG A 196 9.50 -6.69 -2.47
C ARG A 196 9.29 -6.60 -0.97
N LEU A 197 10.25 -7.09 -0.20
CA LEU A 197 10.19 -7.06 1.27
C LEU A 197 10.81 -5.76 1.81
N GLU A 198 12.08 -5.58 1.53
CA GLU A 198 12.85 -4.40 1.96
C GLU A 198 14.04 -4.21 1.02
N ASP A 199 14.59 -3.02 0.97
CA ASP A 199 15.83 -2.68 0.24
C ASP A 199 16.01 -3.44 -1.08
N GLY A 200 17.02 -4.28 -1.18
CA GLY A 200 17.29 -5.15 -2.33
C GLY A 200 16.75 -6.57 -2.21
N LEU A 201 15.76 -6.82 -1.33
CA LEU A 201 15.25 -8.15 -1.03
C LEU A 201 13.85 -8.36 -1.59
N PHE A 202 13.68 -9.41 -2.37
CA PHE A 202 12.40 -9.87 -2.91
C PHE A 202 12.06 -11.27 -2.38
N ALA A 203 10.78 -11.60 -2.39
CA ALA A 203 10.28 -12.94 -2.13
C ALA A 203 9.33 -13.37 -3.24
N VAL A 204 9.46 -14.60 -3.70
CA VAL A 204 8.49 -15.29 -4.55
C VAL A 204 7.84 -16.38 -3.71
N VAL A 205 6.57 -16.22 -3.38
CA VAL A 205 5.80 -17.28 -2.70
C VAL A 205 5.09 -18.11 -3.75
N THR A 206 5.17 -19.44 -3.62
CA THR A 206 4.63 -20.40 -4.58
C THR A 206 3.59 -21.29 -3.94
N VAL A 207 2.52 -21.60 -4.68
CA VAL A 207 1.46 -22.53 -4.28
C VAL A 207 1.23 -23.54 -5.39
N GLY A 208 1.31 -24.82 -5.06
CA GLY A 208 1.16 -25.92 -6.01
C GLY A 208 2.44 -26.32 -6.76
N THR A 209 3.50 -25.50 -6.67
CA THR A 209 4.82 -25.79 -7.26
C THR A 209 5.88 -25.69 -6.18
N PRO A 210 6.81 -26.67 -6.07
CA PRO A 210 7.90 -26.61 -5.12
C PRO A 210 8.79 -25.38 -5.33
N ALA A 211 9.15 -24.67 -4.25
CA ALA A 211 9.98 -23.47 -4.32
C ALA A 211 11.36 -23.73 -4.95
N ALA A 212 11.95 -24.90 -4.70
CA ALA A 212 13.21 -25.29 -5.32
C ALA A 212 13.13 -25.36 -6.87
N GLN A 213 11.98 -25.73 -7.42
CA GLN A 213 11.76 -25.73 -8.88
C GLN A 213 11.65 -24.32 -9.42
N VAL A 214 10.93 -23.45 -8.70
CA VAL A 214 10.79 -22.03 -9.08
C VAL A 214 12.14 -21.32 -8.95
N ALA A 215 12.92 -21.61 -7.90
CA ALA A 215 14.27 -21.06 -7.74
C ALA A 215 15.17 -21.37 -8.94
N ARG A 216 15.15 -22.59 -9.47
CA ARG A 216 15.89 -22.97 -10.69
C ARG A 216 15.42 -22.17 -11.90
N LYS A 217 14.10 -22.06 -12.10
CA LYS A 217 13.53 -21.26 -13.20
C LYS A 217 13.94 -19.80 -13.13
N LEU A 218 13.95 -19.22 -11.92
CA LEU A 218 14.41 -17.85 -11.69
C LEU A 218 15.92 -17.71 -11.97
N GLN A 219 16.73 -18.69 -11.55
CA GLN A 219 18.16 -18.70 -11.83
C GLN A 219 18.43 -18.73 -13.34
N ASP A 220 17.77 -19.64 -14.06
CA ASP A 220 17.90 -19.74 -15.53
C ASP A 220 17.50 -18.42 -16.22
N ALA A 221 16.43 -17.76 -15.75
CA ALA A 221 16.01 -16.48 -16.29
C ALA A 221 17.02 -15.36 -16.01
N LEU A 222 17.56 -15.31 -14.79
CA LEU A 222 18.61 -14.35 -14.42
C LEU A 222 19.88 -14.56 -15.26
N ASP A 223 20.28 -15.81 -15.50
CA ASP A 223 21.50 -16.13 -16.27
C ASP A 223 21.35 -15.79 -17.76
N ASN A 224 20.12 -15.91 -18.30
CA ASN A 224 19.81 -15.58 -19.68
C ASN A 224 19.44 -14.12 -19.91
N SER A 225 19.30 -13.33 -18.86
CA SER A 225 18.89 -11.93 -18.95
C SER A 225 20.08 -10.97 -18.92
N ARG A 226 19.93 -9.85 -19.64
CA ARG A 226 20.90 -8.77 -19.55
C ARG A 226 20.74 -8.05 -18.20
N ARG A 227 21.79 -8.05 -17.38
CA ARG A 227 21.84 -7.45 -16.04
C ARG A 227 22.68 -6.18 -15.99
N GLU A 228 22.84 -5.51 -17.13
CA GLU A 228 23.56 -4.25 -17.24
C GLU A 228 22.58 -3.07 -17.30
N PHE A 229 22.82 -2.03 -16.53
CA PHE A 229 22.04 -0.79 -16.52
C PHE A 229 22.94 0.44 -16.57
N SER A 230 22.37 1.59 -16.93
CA SER A 230 23.13 2.85 -16.98
C SER A 230 23.16 3.51 -15.61
N ILE A 231 24.35 3.74 -15.08
CA ILE A 231 24.57 4.56 -13.87
C ILE A 231 24.64 6.04 -14.27
N SER A 232 25.33 6.34 -15.38
CA SER A 232 25.45 7.67 -15.98
C SER A 232 25.55 7.55 -17.50
N LEU A 233 25.66 8.69 -18.21
CA LEU A 233 25.82 8.72 -19.67
C LEU A 233 27.00 7.91 -20.19
N SER A 234 28.06 7.79 -19.38
CA SER A 234 29.31 7.11 -19.77
C SER A 234 29.62 5.85 -18.97
N ARG A 235 28.80 5.50 -17.96
CA ARG A 235 29.09 4.40 -17.04
C ARG A 235 27.91 3.43 -16.94
N ARG A 236 28.22 2.15 -17.11
CA ARG A 236 27.29 1.06 -16.91
C ARG A 236 27.61 0.29 -15.63
N GLY A 237 26.59 -0.17 -14.94
CA GLY A 237 26.67 -1.11 -13.83
C GLY A 237 26.05 -2.45 -14.20
N SER A 238 26.36 -3.45 -13.43
CA SER A 238 25.73 -4.77 -13.48
C SER A 238 25.35 -5.17 -12.07
N PHE A 239 24.42 -6.12 -11.97
CA PHE A 239 24.01 -6.67 -10.67
C PHE A 239 23.94 -8.20 -10.73
N THR A 240 24.02 -8.79 -9.54
CA THR A 240 23.82 -10.22 -9.32
C THR A 240 22.68 -10.42 -8.34
N VAL A 241 21.95 -11.52 -8.49
CA VAL A 241 20.86 -11.90 -7.59
C VAL A 241 21.21 -13.25 -6.98
N GLN A 242 21.25 -13.29 -5.66
CA GLN A 242 21.38 -14.52 -4.90
C GLN A 242 19.98 -15.06 -4.59
N LEU A 243 19.80 -16.37 -4.78
CA LEU A 243 18.53 -17.04 -4.53
C LEU A 243 18.69 -18.08 -3.42
N ALA A 244 17.69 -18.17 -2.54
CA ALA A 244 17.55 -19.25 -1.59
C ALA A 244 16.08 -19.63 -1.44
N SER A 245 15.77 -20.86 -1.11
CA SER A 245 14.40 -21.32 -0.98
C SER A 245 14.16 -22.11 0.30
N ALA A 246 12.91 -22.08 0.77
CA ALA A 246 12.41 -22.94 1.83
C ALA A 246 10.98 -23.40 1.49
N GLU A 247 10.63 -24.59 1.95
CA GLU A 247 9.32 -25.20 1.78
C GLU A 247 8.54 -25.17 3.10
N TRP A 248 7.23 -25.05 3.03
CA TRP A 248 6.35 -25.17 4.20
C TRP A 248 6.58 -26.45 4.99
N GLY A 249 6.86 -27.56 4.31
CA GLY A 249 7.12 -28.85 4.95
C GLY A 249 8.36 -28.89 5.83
N GLU A 250 9.31 -27.96 5.67
CA GLU A 250 10.51 -27.84 6.50
C GLU A 250 10.22 -27.11 7.82
N THR A 251 9.38 -26.09 7.77
CA THR A 251 8.98 -25.26 8.93
C THR A 251 7.51 -24.85 8.72
N PRO A 252 6.54 -25.58 9.31
CA PRO A 252 5.11 -25.38 9.02
C PRO A 252 4.53 -24.14 9.73
N ALA A 253 5.14 -22.97 9.48
CA ALA A 253 4.69 -21.66 9.91
C ALA A 253 5.19 -20.61 8.91
N TRP A 254 4.34 -19.63 8.60
CA TRP A 254 4.62 -18.59 7.62
C TRP A 254 5.95 -17.87 7.88
N ASP A 255 6.08 -17.23 9.03
CA ASP A 255 7.28 -16.46 9.39
C ASP A 255 8.55 -17.31 9.47
N MET A 256 8.42 -18.56 9.92
CA MET A 256 9.57 -19.48 10.02
C MET A 256 10.07 -19.93 8.64
N MET A 257 9.18 -20.11 7.67
CA MET A 257 9.55 -20.44 6.29
C MET A 257 10.35 -19.29 5.66
N PHE A 258 9.91 -18.04 5.83
CA PHE A 258 10.65 -16.86 5.37
C PHE A 258 12.01 -16.73 6.07
N SER A 259 12.04 -16.88 7.39
CA SER A 259 13.27 -16.83 8.18
C SER A 259 14.27 -17.88 7.73
N LEU A 260 13.82 -19.11 7.46
CA LEU A 260 14.69 -20.19 6.99
C LEU A 260 15.26 -19.87 5.60
N ALA A 261 14.44 -19.39 4.65
CA ALA A 261 14.91 -19.00 3.34
C ALA A 261 15.93 -17.84 3.42
N GLN A 262 15.69 -16.87 4.32
CA GLN A 262 16.60 -15.75 4.54
C GLN A 262 17.94 -16.19 5.14
N GLN A 263 17.95 -17.15 6.04
CA GLN A 263 19.19 -17.71 6.60
C GLN A 263 20.04 -18.46 5.56
N ARG A 264 19.42 -18.95 4.48
CA ARG A 264 20.11 -19.66 3.38
C ARG A 264 20.66 -18.70 2.31
N LEU A 265 20.28 -17.42 2.34
CA LEU A 265 20.84 -16.36 1.51
C LEU A 265 22.24 -15.93 1.97
#